data_0447ea233be8042e6a2bde94688e4903
#
_entry.id   0447ea233be8042e6a2bde94688e4903
#
_cell.length_a   1.000
_cell.length_b   1.000
_cell.length_c   1.000
_cell.angle_alpha   90.00
_cell.angle_beta   90.00
_cell.angle_gamma   90.00
#
_symmetry.space_group_name_H-M   'P 1'
#
loop_
_entity.id
_entity.type
_entity.pdbx_description
1 polymer ?
#
loop_
_entity_poly.entity_id
_entity_poly.type
_entity_poly.pdbx_seq_one_letter_code
_entity_poly.pdbx_strand_id
1 'polypeptide(L)'
;MELSRCRVELGTCPQHSKRFLKALTKEKLLEAKHSGPRLCIDLSMTQHMSKKELSRLAGQIRRLYGSNRKASRPFWICLTGFSTASPLYEECLRMNDGFSAYLLDVTEEDCFSVFPLETLVYLTPDSEHPLEDIDQSTVYVIGGLVDESIQKKVTFQKARDYSVKTARLPIQEYMIRRQNEKNYHSEILAINQVFDILSTYFETRNWPEALKKGVSPGKGYILQNSAE
;
A
#
# COMPACT_ATOMS: atom_id res chain seq x y z
N MET A 1 -22.96 -6.65 59.56
CA MET A 1 -23.39 -6.60 58.15
C MET A 1 -22.18 -6.26 57.30
N GLU A 2 -21.50 -7.29 56.83
CA GLU A 2 -20.36 -7.17 55.90
C GLU A 2 -20.88 -7.22 54.49
N LEU A 3 -20.66 -6.16 53.74
CA LEU A 3 -20.91 -6.10 52.30
C LEU A 3 -19.68 -6.70 51.59
N SER A 4 -19.82 -7.95 51.20
CA SER A 4 -18.88 -8.65 50.31
C SER A 4 -18.83 -7.93 48.96
N ARG A 5 -17.69 -7.26 48.67
CA ARG A 5 -17.36 -6.78 47.34
C ARG A 5 -16.98 -7.95 46.46
N CYS A 6 -17.90 -8.38 45.61
CA CYS A 6 -17.57 -9.24 44.48
C CYS A 6 -16.66 -8.49 43.52
N ARG A 7 -15.36 -8.81 43.50
CA ARG A 7 -14.46 -8.50 42.39
C ARG A 7 -14.81 -9.46 41.28
N VAL A 8 -15.44 -8.94 40.25
CA VAL A 8 -15.52 -9.66 38.97
C VAL A 8 -14.14 -9.55 38.32
N GLU A 9 -13.34 -10.58 38.48
CA GLU A 9 -12.14 -10.76 37.64
C GLU A 9 -12.62 -11.11 36.23
N LEU A 10 -12.54 -10.13 35.34
CA LEU A 10 -12.66 -10.34 33.90
C LEU A 10 -11.45 -11.17 33.42
N GLY A 11 -11.49 -12.45 33.66
CA GLY A 11 -10.60 -13.42 33.05
C GLY A 11 -10.91 -13.52 31.56
N THR A 12 -10.26 -12.70 30.73
CA THR A 12 -10.33 -12.81 29.27
C THR A 12 -9.65 -14.10 28.85
N CYS A 13 -10.44 -15.10 28.45
CA CYS A 13 -9.94 -16.32 27.85
C CYS A 13 -9.16 -15.96 26.55
N PRO A 14 -7.88 -16.38 26.38
CA PRO A 14 -7.05 -16.01 25.22
C PRO A 14 -7.67 -16.35 23.87
N GLN A 15 -8.52 -17.39 23.81
CA GLN A 15 -9.22 -17.78 22.60
C GLN A 15 -10.38 -16.81 22.21
N HIS A 16 -11.07 -16.26 23.20
CA HIS A 16 -12.10 -15.23 22.95
C HIS A 16 -11.48 -13.92 22.45
N SER A 17 -10.32 -13.52 22.95
CA SER A 17 -9.64 -12.31 22.51
C SER A 17 -9.17 -12.41 21.05
N LYS A 18 -8.65 -13.56 20.60
CA LYS A 18 -8.24 -13.78 19.19
C LYS A 18 -9.42 -13.73 18.23
N ARG A 19 -10.54 -14.38 18.56
CA ARG A 19 -11.76 -14.34 17.75
C ARG A 19 -12.34 -12.93 17.70
N PHE A 20 -12.36 -12.25 18.81
CA PHE A 20 -12.85 -10.87 18.91
C PHE A 20 -12.00 -9.92 18.07
N LEU A 21 -10.67 -10.00 18.16
CA LEU A 21 -9.74 -9.18 17.37
C LEU A 21 -9.87 -9.46 15.87
N LYS A 22 -10.05 -10.73 15.49
CA LYS A 22 -10.25 -11.13 14.09
C LYS A 22 -11.57 -10.57 13.55
N ALA A 23 -12.65 -10.64 14.32
CA ALA A 23 -13.94 -10.09 13.95
C ALA A 23 -13.88 -8.55 13.85
N LEU A 24 -13.21 -7.89 14.77
CA LEU A 24 -13.02 -6.44 14.75
C LEU A 24 -12.21 -5.98 13.55
N THR A 25 -11.16 -6.71 13.17
CA THR A 25 -10.35 -6.45 11.99
C THR A 25 -11.17 -6.58 10.71
N LYS A 26 -11.98 -7.63 10.59
CA LYS A 26 -12.90 -7.84 9.46
C LYS A 26 -13.89 -6.69 9.34
N GLU A 27 -14.46 -6.25 10.44
CA GLU A 27 -15.42 -5.15 10.52
C GLU A 27 -14.79 -3.83 10.05
N LYS A 28 -13.58 -3.51 10.49
CA LYS A 28 -12.83 -2.33 10.04
C LYS A 28 -12.55 -2.35 8.54
N LEU A 29 -12.14 -3.48 7.99
CA LEU A 29 -11.88 -3.61 6.56
C LEU A 29 -13.17 -3.44 5.73
N LEU A 30 -14.28 -4.01 6.17
CA LEU A 30 -15.57 -3.85 5.51
C LEU A 30 -16.09 -2.41 5.61
N GLU A 31 -15.86 -1.73 6.72
CA GLU A 31 -16.16 -0.31 6.87
C GLU A 31 -15.33 0.54 5.91
N ALA A 32 -14.04 0.23 5.74
CA ALA A 32 -13.17 0.91 4.79
C ALA A 32 -13.68 0.80 3.34
N LYS A 33 -14.34 -0.28 2.98
CA LYS A 33 -14.98 -0.43 1.67
C LYS A 33 -15.99 0.67 1.37
N HIS A 34 -16.70 1.13 2.38
CA HIS A 34 -17.76 2.13 2.22
C HIS A 34 -17.27 3.56 2.42
N SER A 35 -16.35 3.79 3.34
CA SER A 35 -15.96 5.14 3.79
C SER A 35 -14.46 5.41 3.87
N GLY A 36 -13.63 4.40 3.67
CA GLY A 36 -12.17 4.57 3.71
C GLY A 36 -11.58 5.09 2.41
N PRO A 37 -10.31 5.53 2.46
CA PRO A 37 -9.57 5.84 1.25
C PRO A 37 -9.36 4.58 0.42
N ARG A 38 -9.22 4.75 -0.89
CA ARG A 38 -9.07 3.64 -1.84
C ARG A 38 -7.66 3.59 -2.40
N LEU A 39 -7.09 2.40 -2.40
CA LEU A 39 -5.81 2.11 -3.03
C LEU A 39 -6.02 1.08 -4.13
N CYS A 40 -5.64 1.43 -5.34
CA CYS A 40 -5.65 0.54 -6.50
C CYS A 40 -4.22 0.11 -6.82
N ILE A 41 -3.99 -1.18 -6.92
CA ILE A 41 -2.74 -1.75 -7.44
C ILE A 41 -2.99 -2.13 -8.90
N ASP A 42 -2.32 -1.44 -9.80
CA ASP A 42 -2.40 -1.71 -11.23
C ASP A 42 -1.47 -2.86 -11.60
N LEU A 43 -2.03 -4.03 -11.85
CA LEU A 43 -1.31 -5.26 -12.19
C LEU A 43 -1.32 -5.56 -13.69
N SER A 44 -1.74 -4.61 -14.53
CA SER A 44 -1.84 -4.80 -15.99
C SER A 44 -0.51 -5.05 -16.68
N MET A 45 0.62 -4.71 -16.04
CA MET A 45 1.95 -4.78 -16.63
C MET A 45 2.79 -5.98 -16.14
N THR A 46 2.13 -7.02 -15.63
CA THR A 46 2.82 -8.20 -15.06
C THR A 46 3.10 -9.30 -16.08
N GLN A 47 2.64 -9.15 -17.31
CA GLN A 47 2.67 -10.21 -18.36
C GLN A 47 4.08 -10.67 -18.73
N HIS A 48 5.08 -9.81 -18.61
CA HIS A 48 6.47 -10.11 -18.98
C HIS A 48 7.38 -10.37 -17.77
N MET A 49 6.81 -10.49 -16.59
CA MET A 49 7.57 -10.76 -15.38
C MET A 49 8.05 -12.21 -15.33
N SER A 50 9.30 -12.38 -14.89
CA SER A 50 9.84 -13.70 -14.57
C SER A 50 9.13 -14.30 -13.35
N LYS A 51 9.24 -15.62 -13.18
CA LYS A 51 8.69 -16.28 -11.98
C LYS A 51 9.22 -15.68 -10.68
N LYS A 52 10.50 -15.32 -10.65
CA LYS A 52 11.14 -14.68 -9.50
C LYS A 52 10.52 -13.31 -9.20
N GLU A 53 10.25 -12.52 -10.23
CA GLU A 53 9.59 -11.22 -10.08
C GLU A 53 8.14 -11.38 -9.61
N LEU A 54 7.40 -12.35 -10.15
CA LEU A 54 6.04 -12.67 -9.73
C LEU A 54 5.98 -13.10 -8.25
N SER A 55 6.93 -13.94 -7.81
CA SER A 55 7.04 -14.33 -6.40
C SER A 55 7.29 -13.14 -5.50
N ARG A 56 8.16 -12.23 -5.91
CA ARG A 56 8.47 -11.00 -5.18
C ARG A 56 7.24 -10.09 -5.07
N LEU A 57 6.52 -9.91 -6.17
CA LEU A 57 5.30 -9.11 -6.20
C LEU A 57 4.21 -9.72 -5.32
N ALA A 58 4.01 -11.03 -5.40
CA ALA A 58 3.06 -11.74 -4.53
C ALA A 58 3.39 -11.55 -3.04
N GLY A 59 4.65 -11.59 -2.68
CA GLY A 59 5.12 -11.30 -1.32
C GLY A 59 4.87 -9.85 -0.89
N GLN A 60 5.02 -8.90 -1.80
CA GLN A 60 4.71 -7.49 -1.55
C GLN A 60 3.20 -7.27 -1.33
N ILE A 61 2.35 -7.92 -2.11
CA ILE A 61 0.89 -7.88 -1.94
C ILE A 61 0.51 -8.43 -0.56
N ARG A 62 1.10 -9.54 -0.13
CA ARG A 62 0.88 -10.12 1.19
C ARG A 62 1.24 -9.15 2.31
N ARG A 63 2.41 -8.53 2.23
CA ARG A 63 2.88 -7.56 3.25
C ARG A 63 1.98 -6.34 3.31
N LEU A 64 1.60 -5.82 2.15
CA LEU A 64 0.67 -4.69 2.04
C LEU A 64 -0.67 -5.02 2.70
N TYR A 65 -1.25 -6.17 2.38
CA TYR A 65 -2.50 -6.60 3.00
C TYR A 65 -2.36 -6.79 4.51
N GLY A 66 -1.26 -7.38 4.97
CA GLY A 66 -0.98 -7.56 6.40
C GLY A 66 -0.84 -6.23 7.14
N SER A 67 -0.16 -5.26 6.56
CA SER A 67 -0.05 -3.90 7.12
C SER A 67 -1.41 -3.19 7.16
N ASN A 68 -2.21 -3.34 6.12
CA ASN A 68 -3.56 -2.74 6.06
C ASN A 68 -4.51 -3.31 7.12
N ARG A 69 -4.42 -4.60 7.38
CA ARG A 69 -5.20 -5.24 8.45
C ARG A 69 -4.89 -4.70 9.84
N LYS A 70 -3.66 -4.28 10.06
CA LYS A 70 -3.17 -3.75 11.35
C LYS A 70 -3.39 -2.26 11.48
N ALA A 71 -3.68 -1.56 10.39
CA ALA A 71 -3.89 -0.12 10.40
C ALA A 71 -5.13 0.24 11.21
N SER A 72 -5.07 1.34 11.96
CA SER A 72 -6.23 1.86 12.69
C SER A 72 -7.30 2.41 11.75
N ARG A 73 -6.89 2.94 10.59
CA ARG A 73 -7.75 3.45 9.52
C ARG A 73 -7.38 2.79 8.18
N PRO A 74 -7.87 1.56 7.93
CA PRO A 74 -7.51 0.81 6.73
C PRO A 74 -7.96 1.50 5.45
N PHE A 75 -7.22 1.23 4.36
CA PHE A 75 -7.65 1.51 3.00
C PHE A 75 -8.50 0.36 2.48
N TRP A 76 -9.37 0.64 1.51
CA TRP A 76 -9.94 -0.41 0.69
C TRP A 76 -9.05 -0.64 -0.53
N ILE A 77 -8.58 -1.86 -0.67
CA ILE A 77 -7.62 -2.25 -1.71
C ILE A 77 -8.35 -2.87 -2.88
N CYS A 78 -8.00 -2.46 -4.09
CA CYS A 78 -8.47 -3.05 -5.34
C CYS A 78 -7.27 -3.48 -6.19
N LEU A 79 -7.25 -4.73 -6.62
CA LEU A 79 -6.26 -5.27 -7.54
C LEU A 79 -6.88 -5.29 -8.93
N THR A 80 -6.39 -4.44 -9.83
CA THR A 80 -6.91 -4.27 -11.19
C THR A 80 -5.96 -4.83 -12.24
N GLY A 81 -6.48 -5.11 -13.44
CA GLY A 81 -5.68 -5.76 -14.48
C GLY A 81 -5.18 -7.14 -14.04
N PHE A 82 -5.95 -7.85 -13.23
CA PHE A 82 -5.53 -9.04 -12.51
C PHE A 82 -6.45 -10.22 -12.82
N SER A 83 -6.04 -11.06 -13.75
CA SER A 83 -6.78 -12.26 -14.12
C SER A 83 -6.54 -13.40 -13.14
N THR A 84 -7.62 -14.10 -12.77
CA THR A 84 -7.54 -15.33 -11.97
C THR A 84 -6.85 -16.49 -12.72
N ALA A 85 -6.72 -16.39 -14.02
CA ALA A 85 -5.98 -17.35 -14.87
C ALA A 85 -4.51 -16.95 -15.06
N SER A 86 -4.05 -15.84 -14.48
CA SER A 86 -2.70 -15.33 -14.67
C SER A 86 -1.66 -16.07 -13.81
N PRO A 87 -0.39 -16.12 -14.25
CA PRO A 87 0.69 -16.66 -13.44
C PRO A 87 0.86 -15.94 -12.09
N LEU A 88 0.59 -14.63 -12.03
CA LEU A 88 0.65 -13.89 -10.77
C LEU A 88 -0.42 -14.37 -9.77
N TYR A 89 -1.62 -14.66 -10.24
CA TYR A 89 -2.68 -15.17 -9.37
C TYR A 89 -2.32 -16.53 -8.78
N GLU A 90 -1.78 -17.43 -9.59
CA GLU A 90 -1.26 -18.72 -9.14
C GLU A 90 -0.16 -18.54 -8.08
N GLU A 91 0.73 -17.59 -8.30
CA GLU A 91 1.82 -17.31 -7.37
C GLU A 91 1.30 -16.73 -6.04
N CYS A 92 0.28 -15.87 -6.08
CA CYS A 92 -0.39 -15.36 -4.89
C CYS A 92 -1.06 -16.48 -4.09
N LEU A 93 -1.73 -17.42 -4.76
CA LEU A 93 -2.33 -18.59 -4.11
C LEU A 93 -1.28 -19.50 -3.47
N ARG A 94 -0.15 -19.69 -4.15
CA ARG A 94 0.94 -20.56 -3.66
C ARG A 94 1.65 -19.95 -2.45
N MET A 95 1.93 -18.64 -2.48
CA MET A 95 2.76 -17.98 -1.47
C MET A 95 1.97 -17.42 -0.29
N ASN A 96 0.72 -17.07 -0.51
CA ASN A 96 -0.06 -16.31 0.46
C ASN A 96 -1.20 -17.17 1.00
N ASP A 97 -1.01 -17.73 2.18
CA ASP A 97 -2.05 -18.52 2.84
C ASP A 97 -3.35 -17.71 2.97
N GLY A 98 -4.45 -18.30 2.51
CA GLY A 98 -5.76 -17.68 2.57
C GLY A 98 -5.96 -16.50 1.62
N PHE A 99 -5.16 -16.37 0.57
CA PHE A 99 -5.27 -15.26 -0.40
C PHE A 99 -6.69 -15.12 -0.97
N SER A 100 -7.35 -16.23 -1.28
CA SER A 100 -8.72 -16.20 -1.79
C SER A 100 -9.76 -15.63 -0.82
N ALA A 101 -9.42 -15.56 0.46
CA ALA A 101 -10.27 -14.99 1.51
C ALA A 101 -9.87 -13.54 1.89
N TYR A 102 -8.92 -12.95 1.20
CA TYR A 102 -8.54 -11.56 1.43
C TYR A 102 -9.72 -10.62 1.16
N LEU A 103 -9.95 -9.69 2.06
CA LEU A 103 -10.99 -8.67 1.95
C LEU A 103 -10.45 -7.50 1.12
N LEU A 104 -10.56 -7.64 -0.18
CA LEU A 104 -10.18 -6.67 -1.20
C LEU A 104 -10.93 -6.98 -2.49
N ASP A 105 -10.93 -6.05 -3.44
CA ASP A 105 -11.50 -6.29 -4.76
C ASP A 105 -10.44 -6.79 -5.73
N VAL A 106 -10.81 -7.74 -6.57
CA VAL A 106 -10.00 -8.27 -7.68
C VAL A 106 -10.79 -8.17 -8.97
N THR A 107 -10.21 -7.60 -10.01
CA THR A 107 -10.81 -7.51 -11.33
C THR A 107 -9.79 -7.63 -12.45
N GLU A 108 -10.21 -8.23 -13.57
CA GLU A 108 -9.42 -8.26 -14.81
C GLU A 108 -9.44 -6.90 -15.53
N GLU A 109 -10.43 -6.06 -15.26
CA GLU A 109 -10.56 -4.76 -15.87
C GLU A 109 -9.40 -3.85 -15.48
N ASP A 110 -9.02 -2.96 -16.41
CA ASP A 110 -8.01 -1.94 -16.15
C ASP A 110 -8.55 -0.89 -15.16
N CYS A 111 -7.65 -0.34 -14.34
CA CYS A 111 -8.03 0.67 -13.34
C CYS A 111 -8.74 1.89 -13.96
N PHE A 112 -8.39 2.24 -15.19
CA PHE A 112 -9.02 3.36 -15.90
C PHE A 112 -10.41 3.03 -16.43
N SER A 113 -10.80 1.78 -16.45
CA SER A 113 -12.16 1.34 -16.77
C SER A 113 -13.03 1.16 -15.52
N VAL A 114 -12.41 0.83 -14.40
CA VAL A 114 -13.12 0.56 -13.12
C VAL A 114 -13.55 1.83 -12.41
N PHE A 115 -12.70 2.87 -12.46
CA PHE A 115 -12.93 4.11 -11.72
C PHE A 115 -13.09 5.29 -12.68
N PRO A 116 -13.93 6.29 -12.32
CA PRO A 116 -13.96 7.56 -13.04
C PRO A 116 -12.56 8.20 -13.07
N LEU A 117 -12.11 8.62 -14.24
CA LEU A 117 -10.73 9.13 -14.42
C LEU A 117 -10.43 10.36 -13.56
N GLU A 118 -11.41 11.19 -13.31
CA GLU A 118 -11.29 12.38 -12.47
C GLU A 118 -11.07 12.08 -10.99
N THR A 119 -11.37 10.86 -10.54
CA THR A 119 -11.15 10.43 -9.15
C THR A 119 -9.77 9.84 -8.92
N LEU A 120 -9.01 9.60 -9.98
CA LEU A 120 -7.74 8.89 -9.92
C LEU A 120 -6.56 9.85 -9.74
N VAL A 121 -5.61 9.42 -8.92
CA VAL A 121 -4.24 9.96 -8.85
C VAL A 121 -3.28 8.79 -8.99
N TYR A 122 -2.54 8.75 -10.10
CA TYR A 122 -1.52 7.73 -10.33
C TYR A 122 -0.21 8.15 -9.68
N LEU A 123 0.25 7.37 -8.72
CA LEU A 123 1.51 7.65 -8.00
C LEU A 123 2.69 7.11 -8.79
N THR A 124 3.60 8.00 -9.12
CA THR A 124 4.84 7.68 -9.86
C THR A 124 5.95 8.64 -9.48
N PRO A 125 7.21 8.17 -9.33
CA PRO A 125 8.35 9.03 -9.08
C PRO A 125 8.63 10.04 -10.22
N ASP A 126 8.09 9.78 -11.41
CA ASP A 126 8.29 10.63 -12.59
C ASP A 126 7.35 11.86 -12.63
N SER A 127 6.40 11.95 -11.72
CA SER A 127 5.53 13.13 -11.64
C SER A 127 6.29 14.35 -11.10
N GLU A 128 5.96 15.52 -11.64
CA GLU A 128 6.45 16.80 -11.15
C GLU A 128 5.69 17.31 -9.90
N HIS A 129 4.55 16.70 -9.61
CA HIS A 129 3.65 17.12 -8.55
C HIS A 129 3.85 16.27 -7.28
N PRO A 130 4.37 16.85 -6.19
CA PRO A 130 4.41 16.13 -4.92
C PRO A 130 2.99 15.93 -4.36
N LEU A 131 2.75 14.76 -3.77
CA LEU A 131 1.50 14.50 -3.06
C LEU A 131 1.50 15.34 -1.77
N GLU A 132 0.52 16.22 -1.65
CA GLU A 132 0.42 17.13 -0.50
C GLU A 132 -0.44 16.56 0.61
N ASP A 133 -1.55 15.90 0.25
CA ASP A 133 -2.51 15.36 1.19
C ASP A 133 -3.18 14.11 0.62
N ILE A 134 -3.85 13.34 1.49
CA ILE A 134 -4.63 12.17 1.12
C ILE A 134 -6.10 12.45 1.38
N ASP A 135 -6.90 12.32 0.32
CA ASP A 135 -8.33 12.54 0.29
C ASP A 135 -9.08 11.20 0.19
N GLN A 136 -10.12 11.03 1.01
CA GLN A 136 -10.96 9.83 0.99
C GLN A 136 -11.79 9.66 -0.29
N SER A 137 -12.02 10.74 -1.04
CA SER A 137 -12.76 10.69 -2.32
C SER A 137 -11.87 10.34 -3.52
N THR A 138 -10.57 10.31 -3.35
CA THR A 138 -9.59 10.01 -4.38
C THR A 138 -9.20 8.53 -4.36
N VAL A 139 -9.00 7.96 -5.53
CA VAL A 139 -8.44 6.62 -5.70
C VAL A 139 -6.96 6.75 -6.05
N TYR A 140 -6.09 6.33 -5.16
CA TYR A 140 -4.64 6.34 -5.39
C TYR A 140 -4.23 5.05 -6.09
N VAL A 141 -3.54 5.17 -7.22
CA VAL A 141 -3.11 4.04 -8.04
C VAL A 141 -1.60 3.89 -7.95
N ILE A 142 -1.14 2.66 -7.67
CA ILE A 142 0.27 2.31 -7.72
C ILE A 142 0.46 1.22 -8.77
N GLY A 143 1.51 1.34 -9.59
CA GLY A 143 1.90 0.27 -10.51
C GLY A 143 2.50 -0.92 -9.75
N GLY A 144 2.00 -2.11 -10.02
CA GLY A 144 2.54 -3.37 -9.48
C GLY A 144 3.79 -3.79 -10.22
N LEU A 145 4.89 -3.10 -10.02
CA LEU A 145 6.15 -3.28 -10.70
C LEU A 145 7.26 -3.65 -9.71
N VAL A 146 8.12 -4.55 -10.11
CA VAL A 146 9.23 -5.05 -9.30
C VAL A 146 10.58 -4.66 -9.88
N ASP A 147 10.66 -4.49 -11.19
CA ASP A 147 11.88 -4.09 -11.87
C ASP A 147 12.00 -2.57 -11.92
N GLU A 148 13.08 -2.06 -11.32
CA GLU A 148 13.34 -0.64 -11.17
C GLU A 148 13.77 0.04 -12.49
N SER A 149 14.31 -0.70 -13.45
CA SER A 149 15.04 -0.10 -14.57
C SER A 149 14.22 0.15 -15.83
N ILE A 150 13.22 -0.69 -16.12
CA ILE A 150 12.57 -0.71 -17.43
C ILE A 150 11.19 -0.04 -17.42
N GLN A 151 10.54 0.09 -16.27
CA GLN A 151 9.10 0.36 -16.20
C GLN A 151 8.71 1.70 -15.56
N LYS A 152 9.68 2.52 -15.16
CA LYS A 152 9.43 3.87 -14.60
C LYS A 152 8.52 4.72 -15.47
N LYS A 153 8.88 4.80 -16.76
CA LYS A 153 8.17 5.67 -17.69
C LYS A 153 6.86 5.10 -18.17
N VAL A 154 6.63 3.79 -18.03
CA VAL A 154 5.43 3.12 -18.53
C VAL A 154 4.18 3.56 -17.76
N THR A 155 4.26 3.60 -16.42
CA THR A 155 3.14 4.05 -15.58
C THR A 155 2.82 5.52 -15.79
N PHE A 156 3.85 6.35 -15.88
CA PHE A 156 3.69 7.78 -16.16
C PHE A 156 3.09 8.03 -17.54
N GLN A 157 3.57 7.32 -18.56
CA GLN A 157 3.06 7.43 -19.91
C GLN A 157 1.61 6.96 -19.99
N LYS A 158 1.27 5.85 -19.34
CA LYS A 158 -0.11 5.36 -19.27
C LYS A 158 -1.05 6.41 -18.67
N ALA A 159 -0.66 7.06 -17.58
CA ALA A 159 -1.46 8.11 -16.95
C ALA A 159 -1.61 9.34 -17.88
N ARG A 160 -0.54 9.72 -18.56
CA ARG A 160 -0.58 10.82 -19.55
C ARG A 160 -1.52 10.53 -20.70
N ASP A 161 -1.46 9.34 -21.26
CA ASP A 161 -2.29 8.93 -22.42
C ASP A 161 -3.79 9.00 -22.10
N TYR A 162 -4.16 8.77 -20.84
CA TYR A 162 -5.54 8.84 -20.37
C TYR A 162 -5.89 10.17 -19.68
N SER A 163 -4.98 11.14 -19.67
CA SER A 163 -5.16 12.43 -18.98
C SER A 163 -5.51 12.28 -17.49
N VAL A 164 -4.94 11.27 -16.84
CA VAL A 164 -5.09 11.03 -15.39
C VAL A 164 -4.06 11.84 -14.63
N LYS A 165 -4.46 12.41 -13.51
CA LYS A 165 -3.56 13.13 -12.61
C LYS A 165 -2.48 12.19 -12.07
N THR A 166 -1.26 12.70 -11.99
CA THR A 166 -0.13 12.02 -11.37
C THR A 166 0.36 12.77 -10.15
N ALA A 167 0.96 12.06 -9.22
CA ALA A 167 1.67 12.64 -8.10
C ALA A 167 2.86 11.75 -7.73
N ARG A 168 3.85 12.30 -7.06
CA ARG A 168 4.96 11.54 -6.46
C ARG A 168 4.94 11.68 -4.93
N LEU A 169 5.47 10.70 -4.23
CA LEU A 169 5.69 10.84 -2.80
C LEU A 169 6.67 12.00 -2.54
N PRO A 170 6.44 12.82 -1.51
CA PRO A 170 7.23 14.05 -1.29
C PRO A 170 8.60 13.77 -0.65
N ILE A 171 9.37 12.83 -1.23
CA ILE A 171 10.69 12.45 -0.73
C ILE A 171 11.64 13.64 -0.78
N GLN A 172 11.68 14.34 -1.92
CA GLN A 172 12.59 15.49 -2.13
C GLN A 172 12.25 16.66 -1.21
N GLU A 173 10.98 16.82 -0.81
CA GLU A 173 10.52 17.92 0.04
C GLU A 173 10.92 17.74 1.50
N TYR A 174 11.12 16.50 1.97
CA TYR A 174 11.37 16.18 3.38
C TYR A 174 12.64 15.40 3.65
N MET A 175 13.29 14.86 2.62
CA MET A 175 14.48 14.03 2.76
C MET A 175 15.65 14.59 1.95
N ILE A 176 16.85 14.28 2.40
CA ILE A 176 18.10 14.64 1.72
C ILE A 176 18.85 13.37 1.31
N ARG A 177 19.64 13.48 0.25
CA ARG A 177 20.52 12.39 -0.19
C ARG A 177 21.64 12.17 0.82
N ARG A 178 21.72 10.94 1.32
CA ARG A 178 22.83 10.52 2.16
C ARG A 178 24.02 10.12 1.29
N GLN A 179 25.22 10.56 1.67
CA GLN A 179 26.42 10.04 1.05
C GLN A 179 26.60 8.56 1.39
N ASN A 180 26.79 7.73 0.37
CA ASN A 180 27.09 6.32 0.52
C ASN A 180 28.19 5.92 -0.49
N GLU A 181 28.88 4.81 -0.21
CA GLU A 181 30.02 4.36 -1.02
C GLU A 181 29.67 4.13 -2.49
N LYS A 182 28.43 3.74 -2.77
CA LYS A 182 27.94 3.46 -4.13
C LYS A 182 27.29 4.66 -4.79
N ASN A 183 27.20 5.80 -4.12
CA ASN A 183 26.43 6.98 -4.57
C ASN A 183 25.03 6.59 -5.11
N TYR A 184 24.38 5.65 -4.44
CA TYR A 184 23.09 5.10 -4.84
C TYR A 184 21.94 5.83 -4.15
N HIS A 185 21.03 6.38 -4.94
CA HIS A 185 19.81 7.03 -4.48
C HIS A 185 18.64 6.61 -5.36
N SER A 186 17.58 6.11 -4.75
CA SER A 186 16.38 5.70 -5.47
C SER A 186 15.11 6.13 -4.76
N GLU A 187 14.21 6.77 -5.49
CA GLU A 187 12.86 7.10 -5.04
C GLU A 187 11.84 6.00 -5.39
N ILE A 188 12.31 4.90 -6.00
CA ILE A 188 11.46 3.78 -6.37
C ILE A 188 11.32 2.86 -5.17
N LEU A 189 10.07 2.62 -4.79
CA LEU A 189 9.70 1.82 -3.64
C LEU A 189 8.82 0.64 -4.07
N ALA A 190 8.90 -0.45 -3.32
CA ALA A 190 7.97 -1.55 -3.43
C ALA A 190 6.56 -1.09 -3.05
N ILE A 191 5.52 -1.75 -3.58
CA ILE A 191 4.13 -1.36 -3.33
C ILE A 191 3.77 -1.36 -1.84
N ASN A 192 4.31 -2.30 -1.06
CA ASN A 192 4.09 -2.33 0.39
C ASN A 192 4.76 -1.17 1.13
N GLN A 193 5.91 -0.68 0.64
CA GLN A 193 6.56 0.50 1.20
C GLN A 193 5.77 1.79 0.88
N VAL A 194 5.29 1.92 -0.35
CA VAL A 194 4.39 3.03 -0.74
C VAL A 194 3.14 3.02 0.13
N PHE A 195 2.54 1.86 0.31
CA PHE A 195 1.37 1.72 1.18
C PHE A 195 1.68 2.15 2.62
N ASP A 196 2.80 1.72 3.18
CA ASP A 196 3.19 2.09 4.56
C ASP A 196 3.31 3.61 4.72
N ILE A 197 3.82 4.30 3.71
CA ILE A 197 3.89 5.77 3.70
C ILE A 197 2.49 6.39 3.64
N LEU A 198 1.63 5.94 2.73
CA LEU A 198 0.28 6.47 2.59
C LEU A 198 -0.55 6.22 3.86
N SER A 199 -0.47 5.02 4.41
CA SER A 199 -1.21 4.63 5.62
C SER A 199 -0.76 5.43 6.84
N THR A 200 0.53 5.56 7.04
CA THR A 200 1.10 6.34 8.15
C THR A 200 0.74 7.82 8.01
N TYR A 201 0.84 8.39 6.82
CA TYR A 201 0.43 9.77 6.60
C TYR A 201 -1.07 9.97 6.87
N PHE A 202 -1.91 9.05 6.42
CA PHE A 202 -3.35 9.17 6.63
C PHE A 202 -3.73 9.11 8.11
N GLU A 203 -2.99 8.38 8.93
CA GLU A 203 -3.19 8.33 10.39
C GLU A 203 -2.61 9.55 11.11
N THR A 204 -1.45 10.03 10.71
CA THR A 204 -0.67 11.01 11.47
C THR A 204 -0.69 12.42 10.90
N ARG A 205 -1.01 12.54 9.61
CA ARG A 205 -0.87 13.79 8.83
C ARG A 205 0.54 14.37 8.87
N ASN A 206 1.55 13.51 9.01
CA ASN A 206 2.96 13.87 9.17
C ASN A 206 3.80 13.15 8.11
N TRP A 207 4.22 13.87 7.08
CA TRP A 207 5.05 13.31 6.02
C TRP A 207 6.41 12.81 6.48
N PRO A 208 7.18 13.54 7.33
CA PRO A 208 8.45 13.03 7.84
C PRO A 208 8.31 11.66 8.53
N GLU A 209 7.32 11.49 9.39
CA GLU A 209 7.06 10.22 10.07
C GLU A 209 6.67 9.11 9.08
N ALA A 210 5.81 9.43 8.11
CA ALA A 210 5.37 8.51 7.08
C ALA A 210 6.54 8.03 6.20
N LEU A 211 7.37 8.96 5.74
CA LEU A 211 8.53 8.67 4.90
C LEU A 211 9.59 7.87 5.64
N LYS A 212 9.83 8.18 6.91
CA LYS A 212 10.74 7.38 7.75
C LYS A 212 10.31 5.92 7.84
N LYS A 213 9.02 5.66 7.87
CA LYS A 213 8.49 4.30 7.94
C LYS A 213 8.68 3.50 6.65
N GLY A 214 8.46 4.12 5.50
CA GLY A 214 8.44 3.42 4.21
C GLY A 214 9.73 3.51 3.40
N VAL A 215 10.52 4.57 3.57
CA VAL A 215 11.79 4.74 2.86
C VAL A 215 12.93 4.13 3.68
N SER A 216 13.41 2.96 3.27
CA SER A 216 14.53 2.31 3.95
C SER A 216 15.84 3.07 3.75
N PRO A 217 16.79 2.99 4.71
CA PRO A 217 18.11 3.62 4.58
C PRO A 217 18.88 3.18 3.33
N GLY A 218 18.65 1.97 2.83
CA GLY A 218 19.25 1.45 1.61
C GLY A 218 18.88 2.21 0.34
N LYS A 219 17.82 3.03 0.37
CA LYS A 219 17.43 3.89 -0.75
C LYS A 219 18.28 5.17 -0.85
N GLY A 220 19.11 5.47 0.13
CA GLY A 220 20.05 6.58 0.12
C GLY A 220 19.47 7.93 0.56
N TYR A 221 18.34 7.93 1.25
CA TYR A 221 17.68 9.14 1.76
C TYR A 221 17.52 9.09 3.27
N ILE A 222 17.69 10.26 3.90
CA ILE A 222 17.45 10.48 5.32
C ILE A 222 16.61 11.75 5.52
N LEU A 223 15.91 11.85 6.65
CA LEU A 223 15.14 13.05 6.98
C LEU A 223 16.08 14.27 7.16
N GLN A 224 15.61 15.44 6.74
CA GLN A 224 16.38 16.69 6.78
C GLN A 224 16.84 17.09 8.18
N ASN A 225 16.07 16.75 9.23
CA ASN A 225 16.33 17.11 10.62
C ASN A 225 17.05 16.03 11.44
N SER A 226 17.52 14.95 10.82
CA SER A 226 18.24 13.85 11.48
C SER A 226 19.76 13.87 11.24
N ALA A 227 20.30 15.00 10.80
CA ALA A 227 21.73 15.22 10.66
C ALA A 227 22.29 15.85 11.95
N GLU A 228 22.38 15.06 13.04
CA GLU A 228 23.27 15.25 14.19
C GLU A 228 24.03 13.96 14.46
#